data_dcd353a78e5871457b72b9aa0c95cfc2
#
_entry.id   dcd353a78e5871457b72b9aa0c95cfc2
#
_cell.length_a   1.000
_cell.length_b   1.000
_cell.length_c   1.000
_cell.angle_alpha   90.00
_cell.angle_beta   90.00
_cell.angle_gamma   90.00
#
_symmetry.space_group_name_H-M   'P 1'
#
loop_
_entity.id
_entity.type
_entity.pdbx_description
1 polymer ?
#
loop_
_entity_poly.entity_id
_entity_poly.type
_entity_poly.pdbx_seq_one_letter_code
_entity_poly.pdbx_strand_id
1 'polypeptide(L)'
;RCCSSAASDVYKRQFKNNELSEFNASIENPDNNIETRKLTNIGTYRAYIESYLKQNSNLNTETMTFLVRQLPSSPEGVPLEIYTFTNTTEWEAYEKIQSDIFDHLFAILPKFGLRVFQNGLLEAVAVKNLPFNQLDE
;
A
#
# COMPACT_ATOMS: atom_id res chain seq x y z
N ARG A 1 -9.66 10.35 -16.13
CA ARG A 1 -9.98 8.99 -16.63
C ARG A 1 -9.46 7.97 -15.64
N CYS A 2 -10.31 7.62 -14.68
CA CYS A 2 -10.11 6.43 -13.86
C CYS A 2 -10.41 5.20 -14.72
N CYS A 3 -9.42 4.58 -15.29
CA CYS A 3 -9.58 3.31 -15.99
C CYS A 3 -8.62 2.27 -15.43
N SER A 4 -9.20 1.14 -15.07
CA SER A 4 -8.59 -0.17 -14.91
C SER A 4 -7.77 -0.46 -13.64
N SER A 5 -8.08 0.12 -12.48
CA SER A 5 -7.44 -0.33 -11.24
C SER A 5 -7.81 -1.80 -10.90
N ALA A 6 -9.03 -2.23 -11.17
CA ALA A 6 -9.48 -3.57 -10.86
C ALA A 6 -8.72 -4.69 -11.59
N ALA A 7 -8.41 -4.51 -12.88
CA ALA A 7 -7.66 -5.49 -13.66
C ALA A 7 -6.19 -5.59 -13.20
N SER A 8 -5.59 -4.45 -12.87
CA SER A 8 -4.24 -4.39 -12.32
C SER A 8 -4.12 -5.07 -10.95
N ASP A 9 -5.14 -4.90 -10.10
CA ASP A 9 -5.15 -5.47 -8.75
C ASP A 9 -5.35 -7.00 -8.78
N VAL A 10 -6.17 -7.50 -9.72
CA VAL A 10 -6.35 -8.93 -9.96
C VAL A 10 -5.05 -9.55 -10.48
N TYR A 11 -4.38 -8.91 -11.43
CA TYR A 11 -3.12 -9.42 -11.99
C TYR A 11 -1.99 -9.48 -10.94
N LYS A 12 -1.86 -8.46 -10.11
CA LYS A 12 -0.86 -8.43 -9.03
C LYS A 12 -1.12 -9.45 -7.94
N ARG A 13 -2.39 -9.66 -7.61
CA ARG A 13 -2.80 -10.72 -6.68
C ARG A 13 -2.48 -12.10 -7.24
N GLN A 14 -2.69 -12.31 -8.54
CA GLN A 14 -2.32 -13.56 -9.22
C GLN A 14 -0.81 -13.80 -9.23
N PHE A 15 0.00 -12.78 -9.52
CA PHE A 15 1.47 -12.92 -9.51
C PHE A 15 1.99 -13.33 -8.14
N LYS A 16 1.54 -12.66 -7.08
CA LYS A 16 1.90 -13.04 -5.71
C LYS A 16 1.36 -14.41 -5.30
N ASN A 17 0.20 -14.80 -5.79
CA ASN A 17 -0.33 -16.14 -5.58
C ASN A 17 0.55 -17.20 -6.21
N ASN A 18 1.12 -16.95 -7.40
CA ASN A 18 2.03 -17.89 -8.06
C ASN A 18 3.33 -18.06 -7.28
N GLU A 19 3.97 -16.97 -6.85
CA GLU A 19 5.18 -17.03 -6.00
C GLU A 19 4.93 -17.80 -4.69
N LEU A 20 3.78 -17.57 -4.07
CA LEU A 20 3.38 -18.28 -2.85
C LEU A 20 3.09 -19.75 -3.11
N SER A 21 2.46 -20.08 -4.24
CA SER A 21 2.18 -21.44 -4.64
C SER A 21 3.46 -22.23 -4.89
N GLU A 22 4.41 -21.63 -5.59
CA GLU A 22 5.74 -22.23 -5.84
C GLU A 22 6.49 -22.46 -4.54
N PHE A 23 6.51 -21.45 -3.66
CA PHE A 23 7.13 -21.58 -2.35
C PHE A 23 6.47 -22.69 -1.51
N ASN A 24 5.13 -22.70 -1.43
CA ASN A 24 4.41 -23.68 -0.64
C ASN A 24 4.53 -25.09 -1.21
N ALA A 25 4.69 -25.22 -2.53
CA ALA A 25 4.94 -26.51 -3.17
C ALA A 25 6.35 -27.07 -2.87
N SER A 26 7.30 -26.22 -2.47
CA SER A 26 8.66 -26.63 -2.08
C SER A 26 8.77 -27.14 -0.65
N ILE A 27 7.70 -27.04 0.15
CA ILE A 27 7.68 -27.49 1.55
C ILE A 27 7.39 -28.98 1.61
N GLU A 28 8.25 -29.73 2.33
CA GLU A 28 8.16 -31.19 2.44
C GLU A 28 6.89 -31.70 3.15
N ASN A 29 6.27 -30.87 4.02
CA ASN A 29 5.06 -31.21 4.77
C ASN A 29 3.95 -30.17 4.56
N PRO A 30 3.15 -30.27 3.48
CA PRO A 30 2.09 -29.30 3.17
C PRO A 30 0.94 -29.28 4.21
N ASP A 31 0.80 -30.32 5.02
CA ASP A 31 -0.22 -30.38 6.07
C ASP A 31 0.11 -29.53 7.31
N ASN A 32 1.34 -29.02 7.41
CA ASN A 32 1.75 -28.15 8.50
C ASN A 32 1.42 -26.69 8.16
N ASN A 33 0.21 -26.26 8.52
CA ASN A 33 -0.31 -24.89 8.27
C ASN A 33 0.58 -23.76 8.80
N ILE A 34 1.59 -24.06 9.63
CA ILE A 34 2.52 -23.10 10.22
C ILE A 34 3.64 -22.74 9.23
N GLU A 35 4.08 -23.68 8.40
CA GLU A 35 5.18 -23.48 7.46
C GLU A 35 4.73 -22.85 6.14
N THR A 36 3.44 -22.95 5.81
CA THR A 36 2.91 -22.35 4.57
C THR A 36 2.80 -20.83 4.65
N ARG A 37 3.29 -20.15 3.63
CA ARG A 37 3.16 -18.70 3.51
C ARG A 37 1.76 -18.33 3.00
N LYS A 38 1.15 -17.34 3.65
CA LYS A 38 -0.16 -16.79 3.27
C LYS A 38 -0.03 -15.33 2.84
N LEU A 39 -0.92 -14.90 1.96
CA LEU A 39 -1.05 -13.48 1.60
C LEU A 39 -1.54 -12.67 2.80
N THR A 40 -0.87 -11.55 3.03
CA THR A 40 -1.32 -10.55 4.00
C THR A 40 -1.80 -9.28 3.28
N ASN A 41 -2.75 -8.58 3.87
CA ASN A 41 -3.26 -7.32 3.32
C ASN A 41 -2.13 -6.31 3.11
N ILE A 42 -1.25 -6.16 4.10
CA ILE A 42 -0.12 -5.24 4.03
C ILE A 42 0.92 -5.66 2.98
N GLY A 43 1.17 -6.96 2.82
CA GLY A 43 2.06 -7.47 1.78
C GLY A 43 1.51 -7.21 0.37
N THR A 44 0.20 -7.37 0.19
CA THR A 44 -0.48 -7.05 -1.08
C THR A 44 -0.46 -5.55 -1.35
N TYR A 45 -0.71 -4.73 -0.33
CA TYR A 45 -0.63 -3.28 -0.44
C TYR A 45 0.79 -2.80 -0.79
N ARG A 46 1.83 -3.34 -0.15
CA ARG A 46 3.23 -3.05 -0.48
C ARG A 46 3.56 -3.35 -1.94
N ALA A 47 3.13 -4.51 -2.45
CA ALA A 47 3.33 -4.86 -3.85
C ALA A 47 2.58 -3.93 -4.82
N TYR A 48 1.40 -3.47 -4.42
CA TYR A 48 0.66 -2.46 -5.16
C TYR A 48 1.44 -1.14 -5.23
N ILE A 49 1.93 -0.63 -4.09
CA ILE A 49 2.74 0.58 -4.02
C ILE A 49 3.95 0.48 -4.97
N GLU A 50 4.69 -0.62 -4.88
CA GLU A 50 5.86 -0.84 -5.73
C GLU A 50 5.53 -0.78 -7.22
N SER A 51 4.47 -1.43 -7.63
CA SER A 51 4.03 -1.41 -9.02
C SER A 51 3.48 -0.05 -9.48
N TYR A 52 2.77 0.66 -8.61
CA TYR A 52 2.25 2.00 -8.88
C TYR A 52 3.39 3.00 -9.08
N LEU A 53 4.38 2.98 -8.20
CA LEU A 53 5.53 3.88 -8.29
C LEU A 53 6.42 3.59 -9.51
N LYS A 54 6.60 2.32 -9.89
CA LYS A 54 7.33 1.95 -11.11
C LYS A 54 6.66 2.46 -12.40
N GLN A 55 5.35 2.69 -12.37
CA GLN A 55 4.61 3.24 -13.51
C GLN A 55 4.59 4.78 -13.54
N ASN A 56 5.10 5.42 -12.50
CA ASN A 56 5.13 6.88 -12.42
C ASN A 56 6.36 7.44 -13.16
N SER A 57 6.12 8.10 -14.29
CA SER A 57 7.17 8.68 -15.13
C SER A 57 7.99 9.81 -14.46
N ASN A 58 7.48 10.37 -13.37
CA ASN A 58 8.17 11.42 -12.62
C ASN A 58 9.24 10.87 -11.66
N LEU A 59 9.30 9.54 -11.49
CA LEU A 59 10.24 8.87 -10.60
C LEU A 59 11.33 8.15 -11.37
N ASN A 60 12.54 8.16 -10.80
CA ASN A 60 13.67 7.41 -11.31
C ASN A 60 13.79 6.07 -10.57
N THR A 61 13.11 5.06 -11.09
CA THR A 61 13.08 3.73 -10.48
C THR A 61 14.07 2.74 -11.11
N GLU A 62 14.72 3.11 -12.21
CA GLU A 62 15.61 2.21 -12.94
C GLU A 62 17.09 2.43 -12.64
N THR A 63 17.52 3.70 -12.56
CA THR A 63 18.94 4.04 -12.37
C THR A 63 19.30 4.37 -10.92
N MET A 64 18.32 4.74 -10.11
CA MET A 64 18.50 5.11 -8.72
C MET A 64 17.90 4.06 -7.78
N THR A 65 18.33 4.04 -6.53
CA THR A 65 17.79 3.13 -5.53
C THR A 65 16.29 3.32 -5.36
N PHE A 66 15.54 2.25 -5.59
CA PHE A 66 14.11 2.19 -5.40
C PHE A 66 13.77 1.10 -4.40
N LEU A 67 13.07 1.44 -3.33
CA LEU A 67 12.74 0.50 -2.27
C LEU A 67 11.39 0.83 -1.64
N VAL A 68 10.53 -0.19 -1.51
CA VAL A 68 9.32 -0.16 -0.69
C VAL A 68 9.44 -1.24 0.37
N ARG A 69 9.61 -0.86 1.62
CA ARG A 69 9.84 -1.79 2.72
C ARG A 69 8.90 -1.58 3.89
N GLN A 70 8.70 -2.63 4.63
CA GLN A 70 8.00 -2.64 5.89
C GLN A 70 9.03 -2.52 7.02
N LEU A 71 8.82 -1.58 7.91
CA LEU A 71 9.61 -1.42 9.12
C LEU A 71 9.04 -2.28 10.26
N PRO A 72 9.78 -2.49 11.35
CA PRO A 72 9.27 -3.17 12.53
C PRO A 72 7.98 -2.55 13.04
N SER A 73 7.04 -3.39 13.47
CA SER A 73 5.78 -2.93 14.03
C SER A 73 5.98 -2.16 15.33
N SER A 74 5.18 -1.13 15.53
CA SER A 74 5.12 -0.32 16.74
C SER A 74 3.69 -0.36 17.32
N PRO A 75 3.45 0.19 18.52
CA PRO A 75 2.08 0.35 19.05
C PRO A 75 1.16 1.17 18.14
N GLU A 76 1.75 2.00 17.29
CA GLU A 76 1.03 2.82 16.31
C GLU A 76 0.69 2.07 15.02
N GLY A 77 1.25 0.87 14.83
CA GLY A 77 1.02 0.04 13.65
C GLY A 77 2.30 -0.37 12.95
N VAL A 78 2.16 -0.74 11.67
CA VAL A 78 3.27 -1.17 10.83
C VAL A 78 3.63 -0.07 9.86
N PRO A 79 4.79 0.60 10.03
CA PRO A 79 5.22 1.63 9.10
C PRO A 79 5.64 1.01 7.75
N LEU A 80 5.21 1.65 6.66
CA LEU A 80 5.73 1.39 5.31
C LEU A 80 6.61 2.56 4.89
N GLU A 81 7.83 2.25 4.50
CA GLU A 81 8.79 3.22 4.02
C GLU A 81 8.94 3.10 2.50
N ILE A 82 8.88 4.24 1.84
CA ILE A 82 9.10 4.38 0.41
C ILE A 82 10.38 5.20 0.23
N TYR A 83 11.36 4.61 -0.42
CA TYR A 83 12.60 5.26 -0.77
C TYR A 83 12.71 5.32 -2.30
N THR A 84 12.63 6.52 -2.84
CA THR A 84 12.66 6.76 -4.28
C THR A 84 13.19 8.15 -4.60
N PHE A 85 13.60 8.36 -5.84
CA PHE A 85 14.09 9.63 -6.34
C PHE A 85 13.17 10.14 -7.45
N THR A 86 12.97 11.45 -7.48
CA THR A 86 12.26 12.13 -8.57
C THR A 86 13.23 12.44 -9.71
N ASN A 87 12.69 12.58 -10.94
CA ASN A 87 13.46 13.02 -12.11
C ASN A 87 13.73 14.52 -12.12
N THR A 88 13.19 15.26 -11.15
CA THR A 88 13.37 16.71 -11.03
C THR A 88 14.09 17.07 -9.74
N THR A 89 14.89 18.13 -9.78
CA THR A 89 15.54 18.75 -8.60
C THR A 89 14.83 20.03 -8.18
N GLU A 90 13.79 20.42 -8.89
CA GLU A 90 12.99 21.59 -8.56
C GLU A 90 12.10 21.32 -7.36
N TRP A 91 12.20 22.17 -6.33
CA TRP A 91 11.51 21.99 -5.06
C TRP A 91 9.99 21.89 -5.19
N GLU A 92 9.37 22.83 -5.88
CA GLU A 92 7.90 22.87 -6.03
C GLU A 92 7.37 21.63 -6.75
N ALA A 93 8.06 21.22 -7.81
CA ALA A 93 7.70 20.01 -8.56
C ALA A 93 7.86 18.75 -7.71
N TYR A 94 8.93 18.67 -6.92
CA TYR A 94 9.15 17.57 -5.99
C TYR A 94 8.03 17.44 -4.96
N GLU A 95 7.69 18.56 -4.28
CA GLU A 95 6.63 18.57 -3.26
C GLU A 95 5.26 18.17 -3.84
N LYS A 96 4.97 18.60 -5.07
CA LYS A 96 3.74 18.21 -5.75
C LYS A 96 3.70 16.72 -6.05
N ILE A 97 4.78 16.15 -6.61
CA ILE A 97 4.88 14.72 -6.90
C ILE A 97 4.70 13.91 -5.62
N GLN A 98 5.35 14.31 -4.54
CA GLN A 98 5.25 13.65 -3.25
C GLN A 98 3.81 13.68 -2.71
N SER A 99 3.17 14.83 -2.73
CA SER A 99 1.79 15.00 -2.28
C SER A 99 0.81 14.15 -3.09
N ASP A 100 0.91 14.17 -4.41
CA ASP A 100 0.05 13.39 -5.32
C ASP A 100 0.19 11.87 -5.05
N ILE A 101 1.41 11.41 -4.74
CA ILE A 101 1.67 10.00 -4.38
C ILE A 101 0.98 9.66 -3.06
N PHE A 102 1.17 10.47 -2.00
CA PHE A 102 0.56 10.20 -0.70
C PHE A 102 -0.95 10.24 -0.75
N ASP A 103 -1.53 11.22 -1.42
CA ASP A 103 -2.99 11.33 -1.60
C ASP A 103 -3.56 10.07 -2.26
N HIS A 104 -2.91 9.58 -3.32
CA HIS A 104 -3.33 8.35 -3.97
C HIS A 104 -3.22 7.13 -3.05
N LEU A 105 -2.10 6.98 -2.35
CA LEU A 105 -1.88 5.84 -1.46
C LEU A 105 -2.87 5.82 -0.30
N PHE A 106 -3.16 6.96 0.30
CA PHE A 106 -4.16 7.05 1.36
C PHE A 106 -5.58 6.77 0.86
N ALA A 107 -5.94 7.27 -0.31
CA ALA A 107 -7.25 7.04 -0.91
C ALA A 107 -7.51 5.56 -1.22
N ILE A 108 -6.48 4.80 -1.59
CA ILE A 108 -6.64 3.39 -1.96
C ILE A 108 -6.49 2.41 -0.79
N LEU A 109 -5.89 2.84 0.32
CA LEU A 109 -5.59 2.00 1.48
C LEU A 109 -6.80 1.21 2.00
N PRO A 110 -8.02 1.79 2.12
CA PRO A 110 -9.20 1.07 2.59
C PRO A 110 -9.60 -0.11 1.70
N LYS A 111 -9.27 -0.09 0.40
CA LYS A 111 -9.54 -1.20 -0.53
C LYS A 111 -8.75 -2.47 -0.20
N PHE A 112 -7.67 -2.32 0.56
CA PHE A 112 -6.88 -3.44 1.08
C PHE A 112 -7.30 -3.87 2.51
N GLY A 113 -8.38 -3.27 3.05
CA GLY A 113 -8.81 -3.51 4.43
C GLY A 113 -7.86 -2.94 5.48
N LEU A 114 -7.07 -1.95 5.09
CA LEU A 114 -6.11 -1.27 5.96
C LEU A 114 -6.61 0.12 6.36
N ARG A 115 -6.09 0.65 7.45
CA ARG A 115 -6.38 2.01 7.95
C ARG A 115 -5.08 2.71 8.28
N VAL A 116 -5.05 4.02 8.03
CA VAL A 116 -3.95 4.89 8.49
C VAL A 116 -4.07 5.02 10.00
N PHE A 117 -2.95 4.91 10.71
CA PHE A 117 -2.89 5.28 12.11
C PHE A 117 -3.11 6.80 12.23
N GLN A 118 -4.02 7.16 13.10
CA GLN A 118 -4.27 8.54 13.47
C GLN A 118 -4.17 8.63 15.00
N ASN A 119 -3.35 9.54 15.47
CA ASN A 119 -3.31 9.85 16.89
C ASN A 119 -4.65 10.52 17.25
N GLY A 120 -5.56 9.74 17.85
CA GLY A 120 -6.92 10.18 18.12
C GLY A 120 -6.94 11.29 19.18
N LEU A 121 -7.22 12.50 18.78
CA LEU A 121 -7.83 13.48 19.66
C LEU A 121 -9.26 12.98 20.01
N LEU A 122 -9.68 13.18 21.24
CA LEU A 122 -11.00 12.76 21.76
C LEU A 122 -12.18 13.25 20.87
N GLU A 123 -12.00 14.32 20.13
CA GLU A 123 -12.95 14.86 19.16
C GLU A 123 -13.19 13.96 17.95
N ALA A 124 -12.17 13.23 17.49
CA ALA A 124 -12.32 12.27 16.38
C ALA A 124 -13.17 11.04 16.78
N VAL A 125 -13.33 10.77 18.07
CA VAL A 125 -14.19 9.68 18.57
C VAL A 125 -15.66 10.10 18.57
N ALA A 126 -15.95 11.37 18.80
CA ALA A 126 -17.33 11.91 18.80
C ALA A 126 -17.97 11.88 17.40
N VAL A 127 -17.17 12.12 16.34
CA VAL A 127 -17.65 12.10 14.95
C VAL A 127 -18.02 10.70 14.47
N LYS A 128 -17.46 9.64 15.06
CA LYS A 128 -17.75 8.25 14.68
C LYS A 128 -19.17 7.78 15.03
N ASN A 129 -19.87 8.49 15.89
CA ASN A 129 -21.19 8.11 16.37
C ASN A 129 -22.34 8.93 15.74
N LEU A 130 -22.04 9.83 14.82
CA LEU A 130 -23.08 10.55 14.07
C LEU A 130 -23.50 9.66 12.89
N PRO A 131 -24.76 9.24 12.81
CA PRO A 131 -25.25 8.54 11.63
C PRO A 131 -25.17 9.50 10.43
N PHE A 132 -24.68 9.01 9.32
CA PHE A 132 -24.46 9.73 8.07
C PHE A 132 -25.71 10.44 7.50
N ASN A 133 -26.89 10.12 8.04
CA ASN A 133 -28.19 10.62 7.55
C ASN A 133 -28.65 11.95 8.17
N GLN A 134 -27.79 12.69 8.91
CA GLN A 134 -28.20 13.97 9.51
C GLN A 134 -27.46 15.19 8.93
N LEU A 135 -26.83 15.03 7.75
CA LEU A 135 -26.14 16.15 7.06
C LEU A 135 -26.98 16.77 5.93
N ASP A 136 -28.25 16.37 5.77
CA ASP A 136 -29.16 16.91 4.76
C ASP A 136 -30.32 17.71 5.40
N GLU A 137 -30.00 18.70 6.24
CA GLU A 137 -30.92 19.81 6.59
C GLU A 137 -30.19 21.14 6.69
#